data_411b313cfefc93459344410ed7d92f41
#
_entry.id   411b313cfefc93459344410ed7d92f41
#
_cell.length_a   1.000
_cell.length_b   1.000
_cell.length_c   1.000
_cell.angle_alpha   90.00
_cell.angle_beta   90.00
_cell.angle_gamma   90.00
#
_symmetry.space_group_name_H-M   'P 1'
#
loop_
_entity.id
_entity.type
_entity.pdbx_description
1 polymer ?
#
loop_
_entity_poly.entity_id
_entity_poly.type
_entity_poly.pdbx_seq_one_letter_code
_entity_poly.pdbx_strand_id
1 'polypeptide(L)'
;MKVGFLHSIIRKEEKLLLQEFRNRDGVELVKIDDRQQFFDLHKNEFEIDVIIERCVNHSRALHAMKIFSDHGVPTVNAPEVAEICGSKFLTTQALIKAGVPTPRCFLAFTPESALDAMDRLGYPCVIKPTTGSWGRLISKVNDRDAAEAILEHKQILGSYHHSIFYIQEYVEKKGRDIRSFVVGDECIAAIYRHADHWITNTARGGTTTNCPITPELRDISVKAAKACGGGVVAADVFETDQGYSINEVNYTMEFRNSIDVTGVNIPGKIVDYVLEVGRK
;
A
#
# COMPACT_ATOMS: atom_id res chain seq x y z
N MET A 1 2.79 22.86 17.21
CA MET A 1 3.16 22.17 15.95
C MET A 1 2.00 22.27 15.00
N LYS A 2 2.22 22.80 13.79
CA LYS A 2 1.22 22.85 12.70
C LYS A 2 1.33 21.61 11.84
N VAL A 3 0.28 20.79 11.82
CA VAL A 3 0.22 19.55 11.03
C VAL A 3 -0.69 19.76 9.83
N GLY A 4 -0.14 19.61 8.63
CA GLY A 4 -0.91 19.58 7.40
C GLY A 4 -1.56 18.22 7.20
N PHE A 5 -2.88 18.22 7.08
CA PHE A 5 -3.65 17.02 6.80
C PHE A 5 -4.08 17.04 5.32
N LEU A 6 -3.25 16.45 4.47
CA LEU A 6 -3.47 16.40 3.02
C LEU A 6 -4.45 15.25 2.70
N HIS A 7 -5.59 15.56 2.10
CA HIS A 7 -6.64 14.58 1.85
C HIS A 7 -7.42 14.86 0.56
N SER A 8 -8.04 13.81 0.00
CA SER A 8 -9.05 13.97 -1.06
C SER A 8 -10.47 13.96 -0.51
N ILE A 9 -10.77 13.00 0.38
CA ILE A 9 -12.06 12.84 1.05
C ILE A 9 -11.83 12.45 2.51
N ILE A 10 -12.79 12.77 3.38
CA ILE A 10 -12.72 12.42 4.79
C ILE A 10 -13.62 11.20 5.05
N ARG A 11 -13.00 10.00 5.04
CA ARG A 11 -13.63 8.72 5.36
C ARG A 11 -13.54 8.42 6.86
N LYS A 12 -13.83 7.19 7.29
CA LYS A 12 -13.75 6.77 8.69
C LYS A 12 -12.31 6.87 9.23
N GLU A 13 -11.32 6.42 8.45
CA GLU A 13 -9.90 6.51 8.81
C GLU A 13 -9.45 7.95 9.05
N GLU A 14 -9.78 8.85 8.14
CA GLU A 14 -9.40 10.25 8.23
C GLU A 14 -10.07 10.92 9.44
N LYS A 15 -11.35 10.57 9.74
CA LYS A 15 -12.05 11.07 10.95
C LYS A 15 -11.35 10.62 12.24
N LEU A 16 -10.91 9.37 12.31
CA LEU A 16 -10.21 8.83 13.48
C LEU A 16 -8.85 9.50 13.67
N LEU A 17 -8.08 9.70 12.60
CA LEU A 17 -6.82 10.44 12.66
C LEU A 17 -7.02 11.89 13.10
N LEU A 18 -7.99 12.60 12.51
CA LEU A 18 -8.31 13.98 12.89
C LEU A 18 -8.75 14.08 14.35
N GLN A 19 -9.46 13.09 14.88
CA GLN A 19 -9.82 13.03 16.29
C GLN A 19 -8.59 12.85 17.17
N GLU A 20 -7.70 11.93 16.83
CA GLU A 20 -6.46 11.70 17.58
C GLU A 20 -5.55 12.93 17.59
N PHE A 21 -5.40 13.64 16.47
CA PHE A 21 -4.67 14.90 16.44
C PHE A 21 -5.26 15.96 17.36
N ARG A 22 -6.61 16.08 17.42
CA ARG A 22 -7.29 17.03 18.32
C ARG A 22 -7.09 16.71 19.81
N ASN A 23 -6.82 15.43 20.12
CA ASN A 23 -6.53 14.97 21.48
C ASN A 23 -5.07 15.20 21.89
N ARG A 24 -4.23 15.79 21.03
CA ARG A 24 -2.83 16.11 21.33
C ARG A 24 -2.66 17.61 21.59
N ASP A 25 -2.18 17.95 22.78
CA ASP A 25 -1.93 19.34 23.17
C ASP A 25 -0.89 20.01 22.26
N GLY A 26 -1.12 21.26 21.93
CA GLY A 26 -0.22 22.07 21.12
C GLY A 26 -0.16 21.69 19.63
N VAL A 27 -1.14 20.92 19.13
CA VAL A 27 -1.28 20.57 17.71
C VAL A 27 -2.34 21.45 17.06
N GLU A 28 -1.94 22.15 16.00
CA GLU A 28 -2.82 22.89 15.10
C GLU A 28 -2.96 22.12 13.78
N LEU A 29 -4.19 21.83 13.37
CA LEU A 29 -4.47 21.10 12.13
C LEU A 29 -4.83 22.03 10.97
N VAL A 30 -4.09 21.94 9.90
CA VAL A 30 -4.36 22.60 8.63
C VAL A 30 -4.83 21.55 7.62
N LYS A 31 -6.12 21.59 7.25
CA LYS A 31 -6.67 20.66 6.25
C LYS A 31 -6.37 21.15 4.84
N ILE A 32 -5.84 20.27 4.00
CA ILE A 32 -5.47 20.55 2.62
C ILE A 32 -6.21 19.56 1.72
N ASP A 33 -7.24 20.03 1.01
CA ASP A 33 -7.97 19.21 0.04
C ASP A 33 -7.24 19.25 -1.31
N ASP A 34 -6.68 18.13 -1.74
CA ASP A 34 -5.91 18.00 -2.98
C ASP A 34 -6.71 18.35 -4.25
N ARG A 35 -8.05 18.41 -4.14
CA ARG A 35 -8.94 18.74 -5.26
C ARG A 35 -9.22 20.25 -5.39
N GLN A 36 -8.93 21.01 -4.34
CA GLN A 36 -9.19 22.45 -4.28
C GLN A 36 -7.91 23.27 -4.21
N GLN A 37 -6.79 22.61 -3.88
CA GLN A 37 -5.51 23.26 -3.72
C GLN A 37 -4.76 23.35 -5.06
N PHE A 38 -4.11 24.49 -5.28
CA PHE A 38 -3.01 24.64 -6.22
C PHE A 38 -1.73 24.97 -5.46
N PHE A 39 -0.59 24.67 -6.04
CA PHE A 39 0.71 24.86 -5.44
C PHE A 39 1.56 25.79 -6.29
N ASP A 40 2.13 26.83 -5.67
CA ASP A 40 3.17 27.63 -6.30
C ASP A 40 4.49 26.84 -6.20
N LEU A 41 5.07 26.47 -7.35
CA LEU A 41 6.29 25.66 -7.38
C LEU A 41 7.55 26.48 -7.03
N HIS A 42 7.45 27.81 -6.97
CA HIS A 42 8.59 28.69 -6.65
C HIS A 42 8.68 29.03 -5.17
N LYS A 43 7.59 28.90 -4.41
CA LYS A 43 7.58 29.22 -2.98
C LYS A 43 6.60 28.32 -2.21
N ASN A 44 6.97 28.04 -0.97
CA ASN A 44 6.05 27.42 -0.01
C ASN A 44 5.14 28.49 0.59
N GLU A 45 3.82 28.36 0.35
CA GLU A 45 2.82 29.23 0.94
C GLU A 45 2.24 28.65 2.25
N PHE A 46 2.67 27.47 2.67
CA PHE A 46 2.18 26.77 3.83
C PHE A 46 3.19 26.85 4.98
N GLU A 47 2.78 27.47 6.07
CA GLU A 47 3.50 27.41 7.34
C GLU A 47 3.11 26.13 8.10
N ILE A 48 3.74 25.01 7.75
CA ILE A 48 3.42 23.67 8.26
C ILE A 48 4.71 22.98 8.67
N ASP A 49 4.70 22.33 9.84
CA ASP A 49 5.87 21.63 10.39
C ASP A 49 5.98 20.19 9.83
N VAL A 50 4.86 19.53 9.53
CA VAL A 50 4.81 18.17 8.99
C VAL A 50 3.50 17.92 8.25
N ILE A 51 3.53 17.13 7.17
CA ILE A 51 2.35 16.69 6.44
C ILE A 51 2.06 15.21 6.72
N ILE A 52 0.79 14.90 6.98
CA ILE A 52 0.28 13.54 6.84
C ILE A 52 -0.53 13.43 5.55
N GLU A 53 -0.20 12.43 4.71
CA GLU A 53 -0.85 12.17 3.44
C GLU A 53 -1.99 11.15 3.58
N ARG A 54 -3.18 11.48 3.06
CA ARG A 54 -4.39 10.64 3.03
C ARG A 54 -5.19 10.80 1.73
N CYS A 55 -4.52 11.06 0.61
CA CYS A 55 -5.18 11.18 -0.69
C CYS A 55 -5.63 9.82 -1.23
N VAL A 56 -6.69 9.84 -2.03
CA VAL A 56 -7.18 8.63 -2.72
C VAL A 56 -6.42 8.37 -4.02
N ASN A 57 -6.02 9.43 -4.70
CA ASN A 57 -5.31 9.34 -5.98
C ASN A 57 -3.80 9.34 -5.74
N HIS A 58 -3.15 8.23 -6.07
CA HIS A 58 -1.72 8.04 -5.90
C HIS A 58 -0.87 9.12 -6.59
N SER A 59 -1.18 9.47 -7.84
CA SER A 59 -0.37 10.46 -8.57
C SER A 59 -0.46 11.85 -7.92
N ARG A 60 -1.64 12.27 -7.47
CA ARG A 60 -1.80 13.54 -6.74
C ARG A 60 -1.06 13.51 -5.41
N ALA A 61 -1.20 12.40 -4.65
CA ALA A 61 -0.48 12.20 -3.40
C ALA A 61 1.03 12.37 -3.58
N LEU A 62 1.60 11.63 -4.53
CA LEU A 62 3.03 11.65 -4.81
C LEU A 62 3.55 13.04 -5.18
N HIS A 63 2.86 13.73 -6.12
CA HIS A 63 3.28 15.08 -6.52
C HIS A 63 3.15 16.09 -5.38
N ALA A 64 2.05 16.07 -4.62
CA ALA A 64 1.88 16.98 -3.49
C ALA A 64 2.93 16.75 -2.40
N MET A 65 3.19 15.50 -2.01
CA MET A 65 4.24 15.17 -1.05
C MET A 65 5.63 15.60 -1.55
N LYS A 66 5.90 15.41 -2.86
CA LYS A 66 7.17 15.87 -3.45
C LYS A 66 7.34 17.38 -3.36
N ILE A 67 6.29 18.14 -3.66
CA ILE A 67 6.30 19.62 -3.54
C ILE A 67 6.61 20.03 -2.10
N PHE A 68 5.91 19.46 -1.11
CA PHE A 68 6.18 19.78 0.31
C PHE A 68 7.61 19.41 0.72
N SER A 69 8.06 18.21 0.35
CA SER A 69 9.41 17.74 0.65
C SER A 69 10.50 18.63 0.03
N ASP A 70 10.33 19.07 -1.23
CA ASP A 70 11.26 19.96 -1.92
C ASP A 70 11.31 21.36 -1.28
N HIS A 71 10.23 21.77 -0.62
CA HIS A 71 10.18 22.99 0.20
C HIS A 71 10.62 22.78 1.65
N GLY A 72 11.20 21.63 1.98
CA GLY A 72 11.73 21.33 3.31
C GLY A 72 10.70 20.96 4.36
N VAL A 73 9.44 20.69 3.97
CA VAL A 73 8.40 20.21 4.87
C VAL A 73 8.38 18.68 4.87
N PRO A 74 8.70 18.01 5.98
CA PRO A 74 8.65 16.55 6.06
C PRO A 74 7.23 16.03 5.85
N THR A 75 7.13 14.90 5.15
CA THR A 75 5.85 14.24 4.89
C THR A 75 5.83 12.83 5.47
N VAL A 76 4.68 12.38 5.92
CA VAL A 76 4.40 10.99 6.32
C VAL A 76 3.30 10.44 5.40
N ASN A 77 3.67 9.52 4.51
CA ASN A 77 4.99 8.97 4.30
C ASN A 77 5.88 9.90 3.45
N ALA A 78 7.19 9.59 3.36
CA ALA A 78 8.09 10.27 2.42
C ALA A 78 7.69 9.98 0.96
N PRO A 79 7.99 10.90 0.01
CA PRO A 79 7.65 10.70 -1.41
C PRO A 79 8.20 9.40 -2.00
N GLU A 80 9.41 9.00 -1.61
CA GLU A 80 10.08 7.78 -2.06
C GLU A 80 9.32 6.52 -1.63
N VAL A 81 8.73 6.53 -0.43
CA VAL A 81 7.87 5.43 0.06
C VAL A 81 6.60 5.33 -0.80
N ALA A 82 5.99 6.47 -1.12
CA ALA A 82 4.82 6.50 -1.98
C ALA A 82 5.13 6.02 -3.40
N GLU A 83 6.27 6.41 -3.96
CA GLU A 83 6.73 5.99 -5.28
C GLU A 83 6.91 4.47 -5.33
N ILE A 84 7.64 3.90 -4.36
CA ILE A 84 7.89 2.45 -4.28
C ILE A 84 6.58 1.69 -4.05
N CYS A 85 5.81 2.05 -3.03
CA CYS A 85 4.59 1.34 -2.66
C CYS A 85 3.43 1.57 -3.65
N GLY A 86 3.45 2.66 -4.42
CA GLY A 86 2.47 2.94 -5.47
C GLY A 86 2.61 2.06 -6.71
N SER A 87 3.75 1.37 -6.87
CA SER A 87 4.04 0.48 -7.99
C SER A 87 4.36 -0.93 -7.49
N LYS A 88 3.54 -1.92 -7.90
CA LYS A 88 3.79 -3.34 -7.56
C LYS A 88 5.16 -3.82 -8.03
N PHE A 89 5.59 -3.33 -9.19
CA PHE A 89 6.93 -3.64 -9.71
C PHE A 89 8.03 -3.08 -8.79
N LEU A 90 7.97 -1.80 -8.43
CA LEU A 90 9.00 -1.18 -7.58
C LEU A 90 8.99 -1.81 -6.17
N THR A 91 7.81 -2.06 -5.59
CA THR A 91 7.68 -2.79 -4.32
C THR A 91 8.36 -4.16 -4.40
N THR A 92 8.05 -4.96 -5.41
CA THR A 92 8.65 -6.29 -5.57
C THR A 92 10.17 -6.21 -5.75
N GLN A 93 10.67 -5.24 -6.53
CA GLN A 93 12.11 -5.02 -6.68
C GLN A 93 12.79 -4.64 -5.36
N ALA A 94 12.16 -3.77 -4.58
CA ALA A 94 12.67 -3.37 -3.26
C ALA A 94 12.73 -4.56 -2.29
N LEU A 95 11.67 -5.37 -2.25
CA LEU A 95 11.61 -6.59 -1.43
C LEU A 95 12.69 -7.59 -1.82
N ILE A 96 12.87 -7.88 -3.12
CA ILE A 96 13.90 -8.80 -3.63
C ILE A 96 15.29 -8.31 -3.25
N LYS A 97 15.60 -7.02 -3.48
CA LYS A 97 16.90 -6.42 -3.11
C LYS A 97 17.21 -6.53 -1.62
N ALA A 98 16.19 -6.43 -0.77
CA ALA A 98 16.31 -6.58 0.68
C ALA A 98 16.32 -8.05 1.14
N GLY A 99 16.18 -9.04 0.24
CA GLY A 99 16.05 -10.44 0.60
C GLY A 99 14.81 -10.74 1.43
N VAL A 100 13.69 -10.06 1.14
CA VAL A 100 12.38 -10.34 1.72
C VAL A 100 11.64 -11.32 0.81
N PRO A 101 11.16 -12.45 1.31
CA PRO A 101 10.37 -13.39 0.55
C PRO A 101 9.14 -12.73 -0.09
N THR A 102 8.99 -12.89 -1.39
CA THR A 102 7.86 -12.36 -2.18
C THR A 102 7.54 -13.37 -3.30
N PRO A 103 6.29 -13.47 -3.76
CA PRO A 103 5.95 -14.37 -4.85
C PRO A 103 6.78 -14.09 -6.10
N ARG A 104 7.04 -15.14 -6.87
CA ARG A 104 7.75 -15.00 -8.15
C ARG A 104 6.95 -14.16 -9.13
N CYS A 105 7.59 -13.15 -9.73
CA CYS A 105 6.95 -12.22 -10.63
C CYS A 105 7.75 -12.03 -11.92
N PHE A 106 7.02 -11.75 -13.01
CA PHE A 106 7.57 -11.29 -14.28
C PHE A 106 6.96 -9.94 -14.66
N LEU A 107 7.72 -9.15 -15.39
CA LEU A 107 7.25 -7.93 -16.03
C LEU A 107 7.44 -8.06 -17.53
N ALA A 108 6.39 -7.79 -18.30
CA ALA A 108 6.41 -7.85 -19.76
C ALA A 108 5.77 -6.60 -20.35
N PHE A 109 6.10 -6.26 -21.59
CA PHE A 109 5.68 -5.02 -22.24
C PHE A 109 4.91 -5.24 -23.55
N THR A 110 4.78 -6.49 -24.00
CA THR A 110 3.94 -6.88 -25.13
C THR A 110 3.07 -8.09 -24.73
N PRO A 111 1.93 -8.29 -25.39
CA PRO A 111 1.10 -9.47 -25.15
C PRO A 111 1.88 -10.78 -25.36
N GLU A 112 2.72 -10.85 -26.41
CA GLU A 112 3.52 -12.03 -26.75
C GLU A 112 4.51 -12.36 -25.63
N SER A 113 5.29 -11.36 -25.17
CA SER A 113 6.23 -11.58 -24.06
C SER A 113 5.53 -11.85 -22.74
N ALA A 114 4.30 -11.32 -22.54
CA ALA A 114 3.48 -11.64 -21.38
C ALA A 114 2.98 -13.07 -21.40
N LEU A 115 2.57 -13.57 -22.56
CA LEU A 115 2.15 -14.96 -22.75
C LEU A 115 3.31 -15.92 -22.48
N ASP A 116 4.49 -15.66 -23.05
CA ASP A 116 5.70 -16.44 -22.79
C ASP A 116 6.08 -16.46 -21.29
N ALA A 117 5.92 -15.31 -20.61
CA ALA A 117 6.15 -15.22 -19.18
C ALA A 117 5.16 -16.05 -18.35
N MET A 118 3.87 -16.08 -18.74
CA MET A 118 2.84 -16.91 -18.10
C MET A 118 3.11 -18.40 -18.31
N ASP A 119 3.46 -18.81 -19.53
CA ASP A 119 3.83 -20.20 -19.85
C ASP A 119 5.04 -20.66 -19.04
N ARG A 120 6.05 -19.79 -18.90
CA ARG A 120 7.24 -20.08 -18.09
C ARG A 120 6.98 -20.11 -16.58
N LEU A 121 6.04 -19.29 -16.10
CA LEU A 121 5.64 -19.26 -14.68
C LEU A 121 4.81 -20.48 -14.32
N GLY A 122 3.97 -20.91 -15.25
CA GLY A 122 2.95 -21.93 -15.09
C GLY A 122 1.58 -21.37 -14.69
N TYR A 123 0.57 -22.21 -14.88
CA TYR A 123 -0.82 -21.89 -14.55
C TYR A 123 -1.28 -22.67 -13.30
N PRO A 124 -2.16 -22.10 -12.47
CA PRO A 124 -2.69 -20.74 -12.59
C PRO A 124 -1.65 -19.68 -12.23
N CYS A 125 -1.75 -18.51 -12.85
CA CYS A 125 -0.99 -17.32 -12.50
C CYS A 125 -1.92 -16.12 -12.30
N VAL A 126 -1.38 -14.99 -11.86
CA VAL A 126 -2.17 -13.77 -11.60
C VAL A 126 -1.59 -12.60 -12.38
N ILE A 127 -2.42 -11.95 -13.19
CA ILE A 127 -2.06 -10.69 -13.85
C ILE A 127 -2.67 -9.52 -13.09
N LYS A 128 -1.86 -8.48 -12.87
CA LYS A 128 -2.24 -7.28 -12.11
C LYS A 128 -1.81 -6.02 -12.87
N PRO A 129 -2.52 -4.88 -12.71
CA PRO A 129 -1.94 -3.59 -13.11
C PRO A 129 -0.77 -3.26 -12.18
N THR A 130 0.28 -2.62 -12.71
CA THR A 130 1.44 -2.17 -11.92
C THR A 130 1.04 -1.13 -10.87
N THR A 131 0.11 -0.24 -11.21
CA THR A 131 -0.46 0.76 -10.32
C THR A 131 -1.96 0.48 -10.14
N GLY A 132 -2.46 0.57 -8.92
CA GLY A 132 -3.86 0.32 -8.60
C GLY A 132 -4.04 -0.40 -7.27
N SER A 133 -5.22 -0.25 -6.66
CA SER A 133 -5.55 -0.77 -5.35
C SER A 133 -6.93 -1.45 -5.32
N TRP A 134 -7.32 -1.96 -4.15
CA TRP A 134 -8.62 -2.60 -3.86
C TRP A 134 -8.92 -3.86 -4.68
N GLY A 135 -7.92 -4.57 -5.20
CA GLY A 135 -8.13 -5.79 -5.97
C GLY A 135 -8.89 -5.58 -7.28
N ARG A 136 -8.82 -4.36 -7.86
CA ARG A 136 -9.41 -4.05 -9.16
C ARG A 136 -8.47 -4.46 -10.29
N LEU A 137 -9.06 -4.92 -11.40
CA LEU A 137 -8.33 -5.32 -12.62
C LEU A 137 -7.28 -6.42 -12.37
N ILE A 138 -7.49 -7.24 -11.34
CA ILE A 138 -6.68 -8.44 -11.06
C ILE A 138 -7.43 -9.64 -11.63
N SER A 139 -6.72 -10.48 -12.39
CA SER A 139 -7.28 -11.69 -12.95
C SER A 139 -6.42 -12.90 -12.59
N LYS A 140 -7.06 -13.99 -12.15
CA LYS A 140 -6.46 -15.32 -12.08
C LYS A 140 -6.61 -15.95 -13.45
N VAL A 141 -5.50 -16.33 -14.03
CA VAL A 141 -5.40 -16.93 -15.36
C VAL A 141 -5.13 -18.41 -15.16
N ASN A 142 -6.08 -19.25 -15.55
CA ASN A 142 -6.04 -20.68 -15.24
C ASN A 142 -5.33 -21.52 -16.30
N ASP A 143 -5.27 -21.02 -17.53
CA ASP A 143 -4.72 -21.70 -18.68
C ASP A 143 -4.29 -20.69 -19.77
N ARG A 144 -3.71 -21.21 -20.85
CA ARG A 144 -3.22 -20.42 -21.96
C ARG A 144 -4.32 -19.71 -22.73
N ASP A 145 -5.49 -20.37 -22.95
CA ASP A 145 -6.60 -19.76 -23.69
C ASP A 145 -7.16 -18.53 -22.94
N ALA A 146 -7.27 -18.63 -21.60
CA ALA A 146 -7.63 -17.50 -20.75
C ALA A 146 -6.56 -16.38 -20.78
N ALA A 147 -5.27 -16.74 -20.88
CA ALA A 147 -4.18 -15.79 -21.00
C ALA A 147 -4.30 -14.99 -22.29
N GLU A 148 -4.45 -15.65 -23.44
CA GLU A 148 -4.59 -15.03 -24.76
C GLU A 148 -5.79 -14.07 -24.78
N ALA A 149 -6.96 -14.50 -24.30
CA ALA A 149 -8.17 -13.67 -24.23
C ALA A 149 -7.98 -12.40 -23.36
N ILE A 150 -7.35 -12.52 -22.18
CA ILE A 150 -7.12 -11.37 -21.30
C ILE A 150 -6.10 -10.40 -21.91
N LEU A 151 -5.06 -10.90 -22.53
CA LEU A 151 -4.03 -10.07 -23.18
C LEU A 151 -4.62 -9.31 -24.37
N GLU A 152 -5.43 -9.94 -25.20
CA GLU A 152 -6.17 -9.30 -26.30
C GLU A 152 -7.08 -8.17 -25.79
N HIS A 153 -7.91 -8.45 -24.76
CA HIS A 153 -8.74 -7.42 -24.13
C HIS A 153 -7.93 -6.22 -23.62
N LYS A 154 -6.79 -6.47 -23.00
CA LYS A 154 -5.93 -5.39 -22.51
C LYS A 154 -5.29 -4.59 -23.64
N GLN A 155 -4.95 -5.24 -24.74
CA GLN A 155 -4.37 -4.59 -25.91
C GLN A 155 -5.39 -3.71 -26.64
N ILE A 156 -6.62 -4.20 -26.83
CA ILE A 156 -7.66 -3.50 -27.61
C ILE A 156 -8.37 -2.41 -26.79
N LEU A 157 -8.75 -2.71 -25.55
CA LEU A 157 -9.56 -1.83 -24.70
C LEU A 157 -8.76 -1.04 -23.67
N GLY A 158 -7.50 -1.38 -23.47
CA GLY A 158 -6.65 -0.75 -22.47
C GLY A 158 -6.09 0.59 -22.93
N SER A 159 -5.72 1.44 -21.96
CA SER A 159 -4.84 2.60 -22.21
C SER A 159 -3.39 2.14 -22.27
N TYR A 160 -2.47 3.05 -22.64
CA TYR A 160 -1.02 2.73 -22.69
C TYR A 160 -0.47 2.19 -21.36
N HIS A 161 -1.05 2.55 -20.22
CA HIS A 161 -0.71 1.97 -18.91
C HIS A 161 -1.04 0.48 -18.81
N HIS A 162 -1.94 -0.04 -19.63
CA HIS A 162 -2.31 -1.44 -19.66
C HIS A 162 -1.37 -2.30 -20.52
N SER A 163 -0.42 -1.70 -21.23
CA SER A 163 0.65 -2.38 -21.94
C SER A 163 1.82 -2.83 -21.06
N ILE A 164 1.76 -2.57 -19.76
CA ILE A 164 2.69 -3.08 -18.76
C ILE A 164 2.01 -4.23 -18.02
N PHE A 165 2.53 -5.44 -18.23
CA PHE A 165 1.96 -6.66 -17.68
C PHE A 165 2.79 -7.12 -16.48
N TYR A 166 2.23 -6.97 -15.27
CA TYR A 166 2.80 -7.53 -14.05
C TYR A 166 2.14 -8.88 -13.79
N ILE A 167 2.93 -9.95 -13.91
CA ILE A 167 2.50 -11.34 -13.84
C ILE A 167 3.13 -11.96 -12.60
N GLN A 168 2.32 -12.56 -11.74
CA GLN A 168 2.72 -13.14 -10.47
C GLN A 168 2.28 -14.60 -10.39
N GLU A 169 3.08 -15.45 -9.78
CA GLU A 169 2.64 -16.80 -9.42
C GLU A 169 1.40 -16.77 -8.55
N TYR A 170 0.52 -17.74 -8.76
CA TYR A 170 -0.64 -17.91 -7.89
C TYR A 170 -0.21 -18.62 -6.60
N VAL A 171 -0.37 -17.93 -5.49
CA VAL A 171 -0.12 -18.51 -4.17
C VAL A 171 -1.44 -19.03 -3.62
N GLU A 172 -1.51 -20.34 -3.35
CA GLU A 172 -2.67 -20.95 -2.70
C GLU A 172 -2.76 -20.43 -1.26
N LYS A 173 -3.88 -19.79 -0.96
CA LYS A 173 -4.18 -19.25 0.36
C LYS A 173 -5.22 -20.14 1.03
N LYS A 174 -5.03 -20.52 2.26
CA LYS A 174 -5.98 -21.34 3.04
C LYS A 174 -7.24 -20.53 3.44
N GLY A 175 -7.88 -19.84 2.45
CA GLY A 175 -9.06 -18.99 2.65
C GLY A 175 -8.77 -17.66 3.36
N ARG A 176 -7.50 -17.30 3.59
CA ARG A 176 -7.11 -16.07 4.29
C ARG A 176 -5.75 -15.54 3.84
N ASP A 177 -5.52 -14.27 4.12
CA ASP A 177 -4.19 -13.66 4.17
C ASP A 177 -4.06 -12.79 5.42
N ILE A 178 -2.85 -12.27 5.65
CA ILE A 178 -2.56 -11.40 6.79
C ILE A 178 -2.35 -9.97 6.26
N ARG A 179 -2.90 -8.98 6.99
CA ARG A 179 -2.49 -7.59 6.88
C ARG A 179 -1.81 -7.18 8.17
N SER A 180 -0.51 -6.90 8.11
CA SER A 180 0.26 -6.34 9.21
C SER A 180 0.40 -4.83 9.08
N PHE A 181 0.43 -4.12 10.20
CA PHE A 181 0.53 -2.66 10.27
C PHE A 181 1.86 -2.30 10.89
N VAL A 182 2.67 -1.53 10.16
CA VAL A 182 3.98 -1.07 10.62
C VAL A 182 3.98 0.45 10.73
N VAL A 183 4.42 0.95 11.88
CA VAL A 183 4.59 2.39 12.15
C VAL A 183 6.01 2.59 12.65
N GLY A 184 6.81 3.32 11.88
CA GLY A 184 8.24 3.44 12.14
C GLY A 184 8.93 2.06 12.07
N ASP A 185 9.53 1.65 13.17
CA ASP A 185 10.24 0.37 13.31
C ASP A 185 9.44 -0.72 14.03
N GLU A 186 8.14 -0.49 14.29
CA GLU A 186 7.30 -1.40 15.04
C GLU A 186 6.16 -1.99 14.20
N CYS A 187 5.99 -3.32 14.19
CA CYS A 187 4.77 -3.97 13.75
C CYS A 187 3.74 -3.89 14.88
N ILE A 188 2.81 -2.94 14.80
CA ILE A 188 1.91 -2.55 15.89
C ILE A 188 0.65 -3.42 16.01
N ALA A 189 0.20 -4.00 14.91
CA ALA A 189 -1.00 -4.83 14.84
C ALA A 189 -0.94 -5.72 13.61
N ALA A 190 -1.70 -6.81 13.62
CA ALA A 190 -1.96 -7.64 12.45
C ALA A 190 -3.37 -8.23 12.50
N ILE A 191 -3.96 -8.44 11.33
CA ILE A 191 -5.27 -9.09 11.18
C ILE A 191 -5.20 -10.19 10.12
N TYR A 192 -5.97 -11.25 10.32
CA TYR A 192 -6.37 -12.15 9.24
C TYR A 192 -7.53 -11.52 8.46
N ARG A 193 -7.49 -11.66 7.13
CA ARG A 193 -8.60 -11.31 6.24
C ARG A 193 -9.10 -12.61 5.61
N HIS A 194 -10.34 -12.98 5.89
CA HIS A 194 -10.97 -14.21 5.43
C HIS A 194 -11.95 -13.91 4.30
N ALA A 195 -11.95 -14.75 3.27
CA ALA A 195 -12.97 -14.73 2.22
C ALA A 195 -13.05 -16.12 1.56
N ASP A 196 -14.26 -16.45 1.06
CA ASP A 196 -14.47 -17.64 0.23
C ASP A 196 -13.86 -17.46 -1.18
N HIS A 197 -13.61 -16.22 -1.57
CA HIS A 197 -12.99 -15.87 -2.83
C HIS A 197 -11.47 -15.83 -2.70
N TRP A 198 -10.73 -16.17 -3.76
CA TRP A 198 -9.26 -16.13 -3.77
C TRP A 198 -8.68 -14.71 -3.54
N ILE A 199 -9.44 -13.65 -3.79
CA ILE A 199 -9.11 -12.28 -3.37
C ILE A 199 -9.74 -12.07 -1.99
N THR A 200 -8.93 -11.95 -0.96
CA THR A 200 -9.31 -11.85 0.46
C THR A 200 -9.53 -10.40 0.93
N ASN A 201 -9.52 -9.44 0.02
CA ASN A 201 -9.64 -8.01 0.34
C ASN A 201 -10.98 -7.69 1.00
N THR A 202 -10.95 -6.98 2.14
CA THR A 202 -12.16 -6.55 2.89
C THR A 202 -13.09 -5.65 2.08
N ALA A 203 -12.59 -4.94 1.07
CA ALA A 203 -13.41 -4.15 0.14
C ALA A 203 -14.37 -5.03 -0.70
N ARG A 204 -14.16 -6.36 -0.73
CA ARG A 204 -15.01 -7.35 -1.40
C ARG A 204 -15.86 -8.19 -0.44
N GLY A 205 -16.03 -7.74 0.80
CA GLY A 205 -16.86 -8.43 1.79
C GLY A 205 -16.09 -9.42 2.69
N GLY A 206 -14.77 -9.45 2.64
CA GLY A 206 -13.97 -10.26 3.53
C GLY A 206 -14.16 -9.87 5.01
N THR A 207 -14.17 -10.85 5.90
CA THR A 207 -14.21 -10.66 7.36
C THR A 207 -12.79 -10.56 7.93
N THR A 208 -12.68 -9.95 9.12
CA THR A 208 -11.39 -9.78 9.79
C THR A 208 -11.39 -10.38 11.18
N THR A 209 -10.28 -11.01 11.56
CA THR A 209 -10.02 -11.45 12.93
C THR A 209 -8.62 -11.04 13.36
N ASN A 210 -8.37 -11.00 14.67
CA ASN A 210 -7.03 -10.68 15.18
C ASN A 210 -6.01 -11.74 14.74
N CYS A 211 -4.85 -11.29 14.30
CA CYS A 211 -3.70 -12.12 14.00
C CYS A 211 -2.61 -11.87 15.06
N PRO A 212 -2.23 -12.85 15.89
CA PRO A 212 -1.13 -12.70 16.82
C PRO A 212 0.17 -12.36 16.08
N ILE A 213 0.90 -11.37 16.57
CA ILE A 213 2.20 -10.98 15.99
C ILE A 213 3.27 -11.95 16.52
N THR A 214 3.61 -12.95 15.70
CA THR A 214 4.77 -13.80 16.00
C THR A 214 6.08 -13.05 15.72
N PRO A 215 7.21 -13.47 16.31
CA PRO A 215 8.52 -12.89 15.98
C PRO A 215 8.80 -12.87 14.47
N GLU A 216 8.48 -13.95 13.76
CA GLU A 216 8.71 -14.10 12.33
C GLU A 216 7.84 -13.13 11.52
N LEU A 217 6.54 -12.98 11.89
CA LEU A 217 5.63 -12.04 11.23
C LEU A 217 6.07 -10.59 11.45
N ARG A 218 6.49 -10.26 12.69
CA ARG A 218 7.03 -8.94 13.01
C ARG A 218 8.26 -8.64 12.16
N ASP A 219 9.23 -9.56 12.16
CA ASP A 219 10.53 -9.35 11.52
C ASP A 219 10.38 -9.18 10.00
N ILE A 220 9.57 -10.03 9.33
CA ILE A 220 9.32 -9.89 7.90
C ILE A 220 8.55 -8.61 7.57
N SER A 221 7.56 -8.22 8.40
CA SER A 221 6.76 -7.00 8.19
C SER A 221 7.61 -5.75 8.31
N VAL A 222 8.43 -5.66 9.36
CA VAL A 222 9.35 -4.52 9.56
C VAL A 222 10.42 -4.48 8.47
N LYS A 223 10.97 -5.64 8.08
CA LYS A 223 11.95 -5.72 6.98
C LYS A 223 11.35 -5.27 5.66
N ALA A 224 10.10 -5.65 5.37
CA ALA A 224 9.37 -5.21 4.18
C ALA A 224 9.11 -3.70 4.19
N ALA A 225 8.68 -3.15 5.33
CA ALA A 225 8.49 -1.71 5.50
C ALA A 225 9.80 -0.96 5.23
N LYS A 226 10.92 -1.38 5.84
CA LYS A 226 12.25 -0.78 5.64
C LYS A 226 12.73 -0.88 4.19
N ALA A 227 12.46 -2.00 3.52
CA ALA A 227 12.79 -2.16 2.11
C ALA A 227 12.10 -1.13 1.21
N CYS A 228 10.89 -0.69 1.60
CA CYS A 228 10.11 0.33 0.90
C CYS A 228 10.37 1.77 1.39
N GLY A 229 11.31 1.98 2.33
CA GLY A 229 11.64 3.29 2.89
C GLY A 229 11.06 3.59 4.27
N GLY A 230 10.32 2.64 4.88
CA GLY A 230 9.78 2.77 6.24
C GLY A 230 8.49 3.59 6.33
N GLY A 231 8.31 4.28 7.47
CA GLY A 231 7.16 5.15 7.70
C GLY A 231 5.93 4.42 8.24
N VAL A 232 4.76 4.76 7.72
CA VAL A 232 3.44 4.25 8.13
C VAL A 232 2.89 3.40 6.99
N VAL A 233 3.05 2.07 7.08
CA VAL A 233 2.68 1.16 5.99
C VAL A 233 1.92 -0.07 6.49
N ALA A 234 1.15 -0.67 5.60
CA ALA A 234 0.57 -2.00 5.82
C ALA A 234 1.12 -2.99 4.81
N ALA A 235 1.59 -4.15 5.26
CA ALA A 235 2.02 -5.23 4.40
C ALA A 235 0.94 -6.31 4.29
N ASP A 236 0.68 -6.75 3.07
CA ASP A 236 -0.18 -7.91 2.80
C ASP A 236 0.71 -9.15 2.69
N VAL A 237 0.50 -10.09 3.60
CA VAL A 237 1.38 -11.25 3.82
C VAL A 237 0.62 -12.53 3.52
N PHE A 238 1.22 -13.41 2.72
CA PHE A 238 0.75 -14.76 2.51
C PHE A 238 1.41 -15.72 3.50
N GLU A 239 0.60 -16.65 4.04
CA GLU A 239 1.07 -17.82 4.75
C GLU A 239 1.28 -18.95 3.75
N THR A 240 2.51 -19.41 3.60
CA THR A 240 2.88 -20.51 2.71
C THR A 240 3.48 -21.65 3.53
N ASP A 241 3.63 -22.83 2.92
CA ASP A 241 4.30 -23.95 3.57
C ASP A 241 5.80 -23.70 3.78
N GLN A 242 6.37 -22.68 3.14
CA GLN A 242 7.76 -22.23 3.29
C GLN A 242 7.92 -21.06 4.27
N GLY A 243 6.84 -20.62 4.92
CA GLY A 243 6.80 -19.45 5.79
C GLY A 243 6.03 -18.28 5.21
N TYR A 244 6.33 -17.07 5.67
CA TYR A 244 5.66 -15.86 5.20
C TYR A 244 6.26 -15.32 3.89
N SER A 245 5.38 -14.75 3.04
CA SER A 245 5.74 -14.13 1.77
C SER A 245 4.98 -12.81 1.61
N ILE A 246 5.68 -11.71 1.32
CA ILE A 246 5.08 -10.38 1.18
C ILE A 246 4.51 -10.21 -0.23
N ASN A 247 3.22 -10.00 -0.33
CA ASN A 247 2.52 -9.77 -1.59
C ASN A 247 2.53 -8.31 -2.03
N GLU A 248 2.33 -7.38 -1.08
CA GLU A 248 2.18 -5.93 -1.35
C GLU A 248 2.48 -5.13 -0.09
N VAL A 249 2.97 -3.90 -0.26
CA VAL A 249 3.13 -2.92 0.82
C VAL A 249 2.32 -1.67 0.44
N ASN A 250 1.45 -1.22 1.34
CA ASN A 250 0.54 -0.11 1.13
C ASN A 250 0.93 1.08 2.01
N TYR A 251 1.22 2.24 1.43
CA TYR A 251 1.66 3.44 2.15
C TYR A 251 0.51 4.31 2.68
N THR A 252 -0.69 4.24 2.10
CA THR A 252 -1.90 4.88 2.63
C THR A 252 -2.82 3.81 3.20
N MET A 253 -2.42 3.22 4.34
CA MET A 253 -3.09 2.06 4.90
C MET A 253 -4.51 2.35 5.38
N GLU A 254 -5.42 1.40 5.12
CA GLU A 254 -6.78 1.36 5.66
C GLU A 254 -6.80 0.45 6.90
N PHE A 255 -7.29 0.97 8.02
CA PHE A 255 -7.22 0.29 9.32
C PHE A 255 -8.54 0.26 10.09
N ARG A 256 -9.63 0.85 9.56
CA ARG A 256 -10.92 0.96 10.27
C ARG A 256 -11.49 -0.36 10.78
N ASN A 257 -11.27 -1.46 10.04
CA ASN A 257 -11.77 -2.79 10.39
C ASN A 257 -10.79 -3.57 11.29
N SER A 258 -9.67 -2.95 11.69
CA SER A 258 -8.62 -3.61 12.45
C SER A 258 -8.61 -3.20 13.92
N ILE A 259 -9.14 -2.01 14.24
CA ILE A 259 -9.11 -1.45 15.60
C ILE A 259 -9.90 -2.34 16.56
N ASP A 260 -11.16 -2.64 16.20
CA ASP A 260 -12.07 -3.39 17.08
C ASP A 260 -11.59 -4.82 17.32
N VAL A 261 -10.98 -5.46 16.30
CA VAL A 261 -10.54 -6.87 16.40
C VAL A 261 -9.16 -7.04 17.05
N THR A 262 -8.31 -6.02 17.00
CA THR A 262 -6.97 -6.03 17.60
C THR A 262 -6.89 -5.38 18.97
N GLY A 263 -7.83 -4.47 19.28
CA GLY A 263 -7.80 -3.62 20.48
C GLY A 263 -6.69 -2.56 20.46
N VAL A 264 -5.97 -2.39 19.33
CA VAL A 264 -4.85 -1.44 19.21
C VAL A 264 -5.34 -0.09 18.71
N ASN A 265 -4.95 0.99 19.40
CA ASN A 265 -5.17 2.36 18.92
C ASN A 265 -4.23 2.70 17.76
N ILE A 266 -4.50 2.10 16.58
CA ILE A 266 -3.70 2.31 15.36
C ILE A 266 -3.62 3.81 15.00
N PRO A 267 -4.73 4.59 14.94
CA PRO A 267 -4.65 6.01 14.61
C PRO A 267 -3.82 6.82 15.61
N GLY A 268 -3.87 6.48 16.92
CA GLY A 268 -3.04 7.12 17.93
C GLY A 268 -1.54 6.91 17.67
N LYS A 269 -1.13 5.67 17.39
CA LYS A 269 0.27 5.35 17.05
C LYS A 269 0.74 6.06 15.76
N ILE A 270 -0.12 6.18 14.75
CA ILE A 270 0.19 6.94 13.53
C ILE A 270 0.41 8.42 13.86
N VAL A 271 -0.48 9.01 14.65
CA VAL A 271 -0.40 10.42 15.04
C VAL A 271 0.89 10.68 15.83
N ASP A 272 1.22 9.82 16.80
CA ASP A 272 2.45 9.95 17.58
C ASP A 272 3.70 9.92 16.68
N TYR A 273 3.73 9.02 15.69
CA TYR A 273 4.81 8.97 14.70
C TYR A 273 4.89 10.22 13.83
N VAL A 274 3.74 10.75 13.35
CA VAL A 274 3.72 12.00 12.58
C VAL A 274 4.30 13.17 13.39
N LEU A 275 3.93 13.27 14.66
CA LEU A 275 4.43 14.31 15.56
C LEU A 275 5.92 14.13 15.87
N GLU A 276 6.43 12.91 15.92
CA GLU A 276 7.86 12.63 16.06
C GLU A 276 8.63 13.11 14.81
N VAL A 277 8.13 12.81 13.62
CA VAL A 277 8.74 13.26 12.36
C VAL A 277 8.78 14.78 12.26
N GLY A 278 7.72 15.48 12.68
CA GLY A 278 7.67 16.94 12.64
C GLY A 278 8.54 17.64 13.70
N ARG A 279 9.15 16.89 14.65
CA ARG A 279 10.09 17.44 15.65
C ARG A 279 11.56 17.32 15.25
N LYS A 280 11.86 16.51 14.24
CA LYS A 280 13.22 16.28 13.70
C LYS A 280 13.61 17.36 12.71
#